data_e5f277aaba37f6bc79644876c9342f07
#
_entry.id   e5f277aaba37f6bc79644876c9342f07
#
_cell.length_a   1.000
_cell.length_b   1.000
_cell.length_c   1.000
_cell.angle_alpha   90.00
_cell.angle_beta   90.00
_cell.angle_gamma   90.00
#
_symmetry.space_group_name_H-M   'P 1'
#
loop_
_entity.id
_entity.type
_entity.pdbx_description
1 polymer ?
#
loop_
_entity_poly.entity_id
_entity_poly.type
_entity_poly.pdbx_seq_one_letter_code
_entity_poly.pdbx_strand_id
1 'polypeptide(L)'
;MSTLVIAEHDNTNIKPATLNTVAAASVIGGAVHILIAGNACRSVADEAAAVEGVEKVILADDSAYENQLAESTANLIKSISADYSHILAPATTFGKNVLPRLSALLDVQQISEITEVVSEDTFKRPIYAGSCIATVKSSDAIKVITVRATAFDPVNASGGSASIESISADGVSDLSSFVNEEIAQSDRPELTAASIVISGGRGMQSGDNFHLLETIADKLGAAVGASRAAVDAGFVPNDYQVGQTGKIVAPDLYIAVGISGAIQHLAGMKDSKVIVAINKDEDAPIFQVADYGLVADLFNALPELAEQL
;
A
#
# COMPACT_ATOMS: atom_id res chain seq x y z
N MET A 1 23.70 -13.74 -0.26
CA MET A 1 22.52 -13.11 0.37
C MET A 1 21.44 -13.02 -0.71
N SER A 2 20.23 -13.48 -0.42
CA SER A 2 19.12 -13.41 -1.35
C SER A 2 17.89 -12.87 -0.64
N THR A 3 17.14 -12.00 -1.32
CA THR A 3 15.90 -11.39 -0.83
C THR A 3 14.72 -11.92 -1.62
N LEU A 4 13.67 -12.38 -0.92
CA LEU A 4 12.40 -12.79 -1.50
C LEU A 4 11.39 -11.64 -1.35
N VAL A 5 10.86 -11.16 -2.44
CA VAL A 5 9.73 -10.21 -2.47
C VAL A 5 8.45 -11.00 -2.74
N ILE A 6 7.48 -10.87 -1.84
CA ILE A 6 6.15 -11.44 -2.03
C ILE A 6 5.33 -10.42 -2.80
N ALA A 7 4.99 -10.74 -4.03
CA ALA A 7 4.22 -9.84 -4.87
C ALA A 7 2.76 -9.74 -4.42
N GLU A 8 2.25 -8.53 -4.42
CA GLU A 8 0.81 -8.28 -4.39
C GLU A 8 0.31 -8.14 -5.84
N HIS A 9 -0.74 -8.87 -6.19
CA HIS A 9 -1.31 -8.92 -7.54
C HIS A 9 -2.79 -9.36 -7.49
N ASP A 10 -3.47 -9.22 -8.61
CA ASP A 10 -4.88 -9.60 -8.77
C ASP A 10 -5.07 -10.83 -9.69
N ASN A 11 -4.07 -11.71 -9.77
CA ASN A 11 -3.93 -12.83 -10.70
C ASN A 11 -3.76 -12.41 -12.18
N THR A 12 -3.87 -11.13 -12.50
CA THR A 12 -3.76 -10.60 -13.87
C THR A 12 -2.58 -9.65 -14.00
N ASN A 13 -2.40 -8.73 -13.04
CA ASN A 13 -1.38 -7.69 -13.04
C ASN A 13 -0.71 -7.56 -11.67
N ILE A 14 0.55 -7.15 -11.65
CA ILE A 14 1.27 -6.77 -10.43
C ILE A 14 0.71 -5.44 -9.90
N LYS A 15 0.53 -5.35 -8.59
CA LYS A 15 0.19 -4.07 -7.94
C LYS A 15 1.43 -3.18 -7.81
N PRO A 16 1.30 -1.85 -8.03
CA PRO A 16 2.44 -0.91 -8.01
C PRO A 16 3.31 -0.99 -6.75
N ALA A 17 2.71 -1.24 -5.58
CA ALA A 17 3.43 -1.37 -4.32
C ALA A 17 4.49 -2.50 -4.31
N THR A 18 4.37 -3.50 -5.18
CA THR A 18 5.39 -4.52 -5.39
C THR A 18 6.67 -3.93 -5.96
N LEU A 19 6.58 -2.98 -6.92
CA LEU A 19 7.75 -2.33 -7.52
C LEU A 19 8.53 -1.49 -6.49
N ASN A 20 7.83 -0.80 -5.59
CA ASN A 20 8.44 -0.08 -4.46
C ASN A 20 9.14 -1.06 -3.48
N THR A 21 8.55 -2.25 -3.30
CA THR A 21 9.15 -3.29 -2.43
C THR A 21 10.42 -3.88 -3.06
N VAL A 22 10.44 -4.06 -4.39
CA VAL A 22 11.66 -4.46 -5.14
C VAL A 22 12.74 -3.39 -5.00
N ALA A 23 12.38 -2.09 -5.05
CA ALA A 23 13.34 -1.00 -4.80
C ALA A 23 14.00 -1.13 -3.42
N ALA A 24 13.21 -1.36 -2.37
CA ALA A 24 13.73 -1.57 -1.02
C ALA A 24 14.64 -2.82 -0.95
N ALA A 25 14.26 -3.92 -1.62
CA ALA A 25 15.07 -5.14 -1.70
C ALA A 25 16.41 -4.89 -2.39
N SER A 26 16.43 -4.08 -3.46
CA SER A 26 17.64 -3.72 -4.18
C SER A 26 18.61 -2.89 -3.32
N VAL A 27 18.11 -2.05 -2.43
CA VAL A 27 18.95 -1.28 -1.48
C VAL A 27 19.56 -2.20 -0.41
N ILE A 28 18.87 -3.25 0.03
CA ILE A 28 19.45 -4.27 0.93
C ILE A 28 20.64 -4.96 0.26
N GLY A 29 20.55 -5.20 -1.05
CA GLY A 29 21.59 -5.83 -1.85
C GLY A 29 21.45 -7.35 -1.96
N GLY A 30 22.27 -7.94 -2.85
CA GLY A 30 22.19 -9.36 -3.21
C GLY A 30 21.11 -9.66 -4.26
N ALA A 31 20.87 -10.93 -4.53
CA ALA A 31 19.90 -11.39 -5.50
C ALA A 31 18.46 -11.07 -5.04
N VAL A 32 17.65 -10.51 -5.93
CA VAL A 32 16.23 -10.25 -5.69
C VAL A 32 15.38 -11.24 -6.46
N HIS A 33 14.60 -12.02 -5.74
CA HIS A 33 13.62 -12.94 -6.30
C HIS A 33 12.21 -12.50 -5.96
N ILE A 34 11.25 -12.77 -6.85
CA ILE A 34 9.82 -12.48 -6.62
C ILE A 34 9.04 -13.76 -6.53
N LEU A 35 8.19 -13.91 -5.51
CA LEU A 35 7.19 -14.96 -5.43
C LEU A 35 5.87 -14.46 -5.96
N ILE A 36 5.31 -15.19 -6.93
CA ILE A 36 3.94 -15.06 -7.43
C ILE A 36 3.18 -16.32 -6.99
N ALA A 37 2.14 -16.14 -6.20
CA ALA A 37 1.27 -17.23 -5.76
C ALA A 37 -0.19 -16.86 -6.04
N GLY A 38 -0.83 -17.59 -6.95
CA GLY A 38 -2.18 -17.28 -7.42
C GLY A 38 -2.76 -18.39 -8.29
N ASN A 39 -3.83 -18.09 -9.01
CA ASN A 39 -4.48 -19.00 -9.93
C ASN A 39 -4.50 -18.41 -11.35
N ALA A 40 -4.11 -19.18 -12.35
CA ALA A 40 -3.97 -18.75 -13.73
C ALA A 40 -3.13 -17.45 -13.87
N CYS A 41 -2.10 -17.30 -13.02
CA CYS A 41 -1.32 -16.08 -12.82
C CYS A 41 0.01 -16.06 -13.60
N ARG A 42 0.14 -16.85 -14.66
CA ARG A 42 1.34 -16.88 -15.51
C ARG A 42 1.68 -15.50 -16.09
N SER A 43 0.66 -14.71 -16.49
CA SER A 43 0.87 -13.35 -17.02
C SER A 43 1.54 -12.43 -15.98
N VAL A 44 1.17 -12.58 -14.70
CA VAL A 44 1.79 -11.84 -13.59
C VAL A 44 3.25 -12.22 -13.43
N ALA A 45 3.58 -13.52 -13.58
CA ALA A 45 4.97 -13.96 -13.52
C ALA A 45 5.81 -13.44 -14.71
N ASP A 46 5.22 -13.36 -15.90
CA ASP A 46 5.87 -12.78 -17.07
C ASP A 46 6.11 -11.26 -16.90
N GLU A 47 5.14 -10.54 -16.30
CA GLU A 47 5.29 -9.14 -15.90
C GLU A 47 6.40 -8.97 -14.85
N ALA A 48 6.40 -9.81 -13.80
CA ALA A 48 7.43 -9.80 -12.76
C ALA A 48 8.84 -10.06 -13.30
N ALA A 49 8.96 -10.94 -14.31
CA ALA A 49 10.23 -11.25 -14.94
C ALA A 49 10.80 -10.09 -15.75
N ALA A 50 9.96 -9.15 -16.18
CA ALA A 50 10.38 -7.95 -16.88
C ALA A 50 10.80 -6.81 -15.94
N VAL A 51 10.57 -6.91 -14.63
CA VAL A 51 10.92 -5.87 -13.66
C VAL A 51 12.43 -5.73 -13.53
N GLU A 52 12.92 -4.48 -13.55
CA GLU A 52 14.34 -4.18 -13.41
C GLU A 52 14.89 -4.64 -12.04
N GLY A 53 16.06 -5.29 -12.07
CA GLY A 53 16.75 -5.74 -10.84
C GLY A 53 16.26 -7.08 -10.27
N VAL A 54 15.26 -7.70 -10.89
CA VAL A 54 14.80 -9.05 -10.52
C VAL A 54 15.63 -10.11 -11.24
N GLU A 55 16.12 -11.10 -10.50
CA GLU A 55 16.95 -12.18 -11.06
C GLU A 55 16.14 -13.46 -11.31
N LYS A 56 15.13 -13.72 -10.48
CA LYS A 56 14.29 -14.92 -10.57
C LYS A 56 12.86 -14.62 -10.14
N VAL A 57 11.91 -15.22 -10.83
CA VAL A 57 10.50 -15.29 -10.42
C VAL A 57 10.19 -16.74 -10.02
N ILE A 58 9.61 -16.91 -8.84
CA ILE A 58 9.09 -18.18 -8.35
C ILE A 58 7.59 -18.17 -8.55
N LEU A 59 7.06 -19.12 -9.29
CA LEU A 59 5.65 -19.19 -9.65
C LEU A 59 4.99 -20.39 -8.98
N ALA A 60 4.02 -20.14 -8.10
CA ALA A 60 3.09 -21.12 -7.55
C ALA A 60 1.69 -20.86 -8.15
N ASP A 61 1.43 -21.44 -9.30
CA ASP A 61 0.18 -21.27 -10.05
C ASP A 61 -0.76 -22.45 -9.73
N ASP A 62 -1.65 -22.25 -8.76
CA ASP A 62 -2.60 -23.25 -8.31
C ASP A 62 -3.87 -22.58 -7.75
N SER A 63 -5.02 -23.22 -7.95
CA SER A 63 -6.33 -22.74 -7.46
C SER A 63 -6.37 -22.52 -5.94
N ALA A 64 -5.53 -23.22 -5.17
CA ALA A 64 -5.42 -23.02 -3.72
C ALA A 64 -4.92 -21.63 -3.31
N TYR A 65 -4.28 -20.91 -4.22
CA TYR A 65 -3.77 -19.55 -4.01
C TYR A 65 -4.60 -18.46 -4.70
N GLU A 66 -5.73 -18.80 -5.35
CA GLU A 66 -6.56 -17.86 -6.11
C GLU A 66 -6.90 -16.58 -5.32
N ASN A 67 -7.28 -16.75 -4.05
CA ASN A 67 -7.68 -15.65 -3.16
C ASN A 67 -6.57 -15.25 -2.16
N GLN A 68 -5.36 -15.74 -2.34
CA GLN A 68 -4.15 -15.39 -1.57
C GLN A 68 -4.36 -15.38 -0.06
N LEU A 69 -5.11 -16.38 0.47
CA LEU A 69 -5.38 -16.51 1.90
C LEU A 69 -4.06 -16.64 2.68
N ALA A 70 -3.95 -15.87 3.77
CA ALA A 70 -2.70 -15.77 4.53
C ALA A 70 -2.20 -17.10 5.07
N GLU A 71 -3.10 -18.02 5.41
CA GLU A 71 -2.74 -19.33 5.95
C GLU A 71 -1.98 -20.19 4.94
N SER A 72 -2.48 -20.26 3.72
CA SER A 72 -1.83 -21.01 2.63
C SER A 72 -0.58 -20.29 2.14
N THR A 73 -0.67 -18.97 1.92
CA THR A 73 0.45 -18.16 1.42
C THR A 73 1.64 -18.18 2.39
N ALA A 74 1.41 -18.02 3.70
CA ALA A 74 2.49 -18.04 4.69
C ALA A 74 3.16 -19.43 4.79
N ASN A 75 2.40 -20.51 4.65
CA ASN A 75 2.96 -21.86 4.63
C ASN A 75 3.83 -22.09 3.37
N LEU A 76 3.39 -21.62 2.20
CA LEU A 76 4.18 -21.68 0.97
C LEU A 76 5.49 -20.91 1.13
N ILE A 77 5.44 -19.68 1.63
CA ILE A 77 6.65 -18.88 1.85
C ILE A 77 7.59 -19.58 2.82
N LYS A 78 7.05 -20.17 3.91
CA LYS A 78 7.84 -20.93 4.88
C LYS A 78 8.58 -22.09 4.22
N SER A 79 7.96 -22.82 3.27
CA SER A 79 8.58 -23.99 2.63
C SER A 79 9.84 -23.64 1.83
N ILE A 80 9.94 -22.39 1.32
CA ILE A 80 11.08 -21.93 0.54
C ILE A 80 11.98 -20.92 1.29
N SER A 81 11.64 -20.58 2.53
CA SER A 81 12.28 -19.50 3.28
C SER A 81 13.76 -19.74 3.62
N ALA A 82 14.19 -20.99 3.67
CA ALA A 82 15.56 -21.37 4.06
C ALA A 82 16.64 -20.81 3.08
N ASP A 83 16.27 -20.49 1.85
CA ASP A 83 17.17 -19.97 0.82
C ASP A 83 17.33 -18.44 0.89
N TYR A 84 16.63 -17.76 1.82
CA TYR A 84 16.54 -16.32 1.88
C TYR A 84 16.97 -15.78 3.24
N SER A 85 17.71 -14.67 3.20
CA SER A 85 18.05 -13.89 4.39
C SER A 85 17.01 -12.79 4.70
N HIS A 86 16.24 -12.38 3.69
CA HIS A 86 15.21 -11.35 3.79
C HIS A 86 13.95 -11.80 3.05
N ILE A 87 12.79 -11.55 3.65
CA ILE A 87 11.48 -11.76 3.04
C ILE A 87 10.68 -10.49 3.19
N LEU A 88 10.35 -9.84 2.07
CA LEU A 88 9.70 -8.57 2.00
C LEU A 88 8.31 -8.68 1.37
N ALA A 89 7.36 -7.87 1.87
CA ALA A 89 6.09 -7.62 1.18
C ALA A 89 5.74 -6.14 1.31
N PRO A 90 4.90 -5.56 0.41
CA PRO A 90 4.39 -4.22 0.61
C PRO A 90 3.56 -4.13 1.91
N ALA A 91 3.62 -2.98 2.60
CA ALA A 91 2.88 -2.74 3.84
C ALA A 91 1.39 -2.39 3.55
N THR A 92 0.78 -3.09 2.62
CA THR A 92 -0.66 -3.07 2.32
C THR A 92 -1.41 -4.02 3.24
N THR A 93 -2.72 -4.10 3.10
CA THR A 93 -3.55 -5.07 3.84
C THR A 93 -3.11 -6.51 3.58
N PHE A 94 -2.67 -6.82 2.35
CA PHE A 94 -2.13 -8.13 1.98
C PHE A 94 -0.87 -8.48 2.78
N GLY A 95 0.19 -7.66 2.68
CA GLY A 95 1.45 -7.92 3.40
C GLY A 95 1.29 -7.89 4.92
N LYS A 96 0.43 -7.00 5.44
CA LYS A 96 0.09 -6.93 6.88
C LYS A 96 -0.70 -8.13 7.39
N ASN A 97 -1.34 -8.90 6.52
CA ASN A 97 -2.03 -10.14 6.85
C ASN A 97 -1.08 -11.36 6.79
N VAL A 98 -0.26 -11.47 5.75
CA VAL A 98 0.60 -12.64 5.49
C VAL A 98 1.84 -12.67 6.38
N LEU A 99 2.60 -11.56 6.44
CA LEU A 99 3.93 -11.57 7.06
C LEU A 99 3.94 -11.74 8.58
N PRO A 100 2.98 -11.23 9.38
CA PRO A 100 2.95 -11.53 10.82
C PRO A 100 2.78 -13.03 11.11
N ARG A 101 1.96 -13.71 10.28
CA ARG A 101 1.80 -15.16 10.37
C ARG A 101 3.09 -15.89 10.00
N LEU A 102 3.73 -15.47 8.91
CA LEU A 102 5.03 -16.03 8.51
C LEU A 102 6.07 -15.87 9.63
N SER A 103 6.16 -14.68 10.23
CA SER A 103 7.11 -14.40 11.31
C SER A 103 6.89 -15.33 12.49
N ALA A 104 5.64 -15.57 12.88
CA ALA A 104 5.31 -16.51 13.94
C ALA A 104 5.68 -17.97 13.56
N LEU A 105 5.50 -18.36 12.30
CA LEU A 105 5.86 -19.70 11.82
C LEU A 105 7.37 -19.94 11.73
N LEU A 106 8.15 -18.87 11.60
CA LEU A 106 9.62 -18.90 11.53
C LEU A 106 10.28 -18.60 12.89
N ASP A 107 9.50 -18.24 13.91
CA ASP A 107 9.97 -17.79 15.22
C ASP A 107 10.95 -16.60 15.14
N VAL A 108 10.61 -15.59 14.32
CA VAL A 108 11.39 -14.36 14.14
C VAL A 108 10.53 -13.12 14.35
N GLN A 109 11.17 -11.95 14.58
CA GLN A 109 10.48 -10.69 14.73
C GLN A 109 10.23 -10.03 13.38
N GLN A 110 8.98 -9.61 13.12
CA GLN A 110 8.67 -8.79 11.96
C GLN A 110 9.12 -7.33 12.15
N ILE A 111 9.74 -6.75 11.12
CA ILE A 111 10.02 -5.33 11.04
C ILE A 111 8.95 -4.68 10.14
N SER A 112 8.01 -3.97 10.75
CA SER A 112 6.84 -3.45 10.04
C SER A 112 7.07 -2.05 9.48
N GLU A 113 6.60 -1.82 8.25
CA GLU A 113 6.51 -0.50 7.60
C GLU A 113 7.83 0.24 7.53
N ILE A 114 8.90 -0.41 7.06
CA ILE A 114 10.18 0.28 6.90
C ILE A 114 10.06 1.44 5.91
N THR A 115 10.75 2.54 6.23
CA THR A 115 10.85 3.74 5.38
C THR A 115 12.27 3.99 4.87
N GLU A 116 13.25 3.27 5.41
CA GLU A 116 14.65 3.38 4.98
C GLU A 116 15.41 2.10 5.34
N VAL A 117 16.28 1.69 4.45
CA VAL A 117 17.28 0.64 4.68
C VAL A 117 18.60 1.32 5.04
N VAL A 118 19.07 1.12 6.27
CA VAL A 118 20.36 1.66 6.75
C VAL A 118 21.49 0.68 6.46
N SER A 119 21.24 -0.60 6.65
CA SER A 119 22.12 -1.72 6.32
C SER A 119 21.30 -3.00 6.15
N GLU A 120 21.96 -4.11 5.84
CA GLU A 120 21.30 -5.43 5.69
C GLU A 120 20.51 -5.89 6.93
N ASP A 121 20.79 -5.38 8.12
CA ASP A 121 20.16 -5.76 9.37
C ASP A 121 19.51 -4.59 10.12
N THR A 122 19.61 -3.37 9.60
CA THR A 122 19.20 -2.14 10.29
C THR A 122 18.28 -1.30 9.40
N PHE A 123 17.13 -0.92 9.94
CA PHE A 123 16.06 -0.28 9.20
C PHE A 123 15.46 0.87 10.00
N LYS A 124 14.89 1.89 9.32
CA LYS A 124 14.08 2.92 9.96
C LYS A 124 12.59 2.63 9.73
N ARG A 125 11.79 2.88 10.75
CA ARG A 125 10.34 2.73 10.69
C ARG A 125 9.62 3.77 11.55
N PRO A 126 8.42 4.22 11.15
CA PRO A 126 7.61 5.09 11.98
C PRO A 126 7.00 4.33 13.17
N ILE A 127 6.94 5.01 14.30
CA ILE A 127 6.22 4.59 15.51
C ILE A 127 5.38 5.76 16.04
N TYR A 128 4.45 5.50 16.96
CA TYR A 128 3.51 6.51 17.49
C TYR A 128 2.81 7.29 16.35
N ALA A 129 2.17 6.55 15.42
CA ALA A 129 1.48 7.13 14.26
C ALA A 129 2.38 8.04 13.40
N GLY A 130 3.69 7.77 13.35
CA GLY A 130 4.67 8.54 12.59
C GLY A 130 5.19 9.80 13.27
N SER A 131 4.88 10.01 14.56
CA SER A 131 5.46 11.11 15.34
C SER A 131 6.93 10.90 15.66
N CYS A 132 7.40 9.64 15.61
CA CYS A 132 8.80 9.29 15.83
C CYS A 132 9.25 8.28 14.76
N ILE A 133 10.52 8.34 14.39
CA ILE A 133 11.18 7.35 13.53
C ILE A 133 12.15 6.54 14.41
N ALA A 134 11.89 5.24 14.52
CA ALA A 134 12.77 4.32 15.20
C ALA A 134 13.78 3.71 14.22
N THR A 135 15.06 3.66 14.63
CA THR A 135 16.05 2.82 13.95
C THR A 135 16.11 1.49 14.69
N VAL A 136 15.80 0.41 13.98
CA VAL A 136 15.73 -0.94 14.52
C VAL A 136 16.77 -1.83 13.86
N LYS A 137 17.42 -2.69 14.66
CA LYS A 137 18.37 -3.69 14.19
C LYS A 137 17.84 -5.06 14.54
N SER A 138 17.79 -5.98 13.57
CA SER A 138 17.41 -7.38 13.78
C SER A 138 18.64 -8.28 13.82
N SER A 139 18.69 -9.14 14.82
CA SER A 139 19.67 -10.23 14.92
C SER A 139 19.17 -11.56 14.37
N ASP A 140 17.91 -11.62 13.91
CA ASP A 140 17.32 -12.84 13.37
C ASP A 140 18.05 -13.30 12.10
N ALA A 141 18.10 -14.60 11.86
CA ALA A 141 18.72 -15.16 10.67
C ALA A 141 17.95 -14.74 9.40
N ILE A 142 16.61 -14.76 9.46
CA ILE A 142 15.71 -14.32 8.40
C ILE A 142 15.01 -13.05 8.86
N LYS A 143 15.11 -11.95 8.11
CA LYS A 143 14.41 -10.70 8.37
C LYS A 143 13.09 -10.70 7.61
N VAL A 144 11.98 -10.67 8.32
CA VAL A 144 10.63 -10.55 7.74
C VAL A 144 10.17 -9.10 7.83
N ILE A 145 9.91 -8.47 6.68
CA ILE A 145 9.81 -7.01 6.59
C ILE A 145 8.60 -6.61 5.76
N THR A 146 7.77 -5.69 6.27
CA THR A 146 6.83 -4.97 5.40
C THR A 146 7.39 -3.60 5.01
N VAL A 147 7.24 -3.23 3.75
CA VAL A 147 7.81 -2.02 3.14
C VAL A 147 6.73 -0.97 2.94
N ARG A 148 6.92 0.23 3.46
CA ARG A 148 6.05 1.37 3.16
C ARG A 148 6.31 1.82 1.73
N ALA A 149 5.38 1.53 0.80
CA ALA A 149 5.54 1.81 -0.62
C ALA A 149 5.85 3.29 -0.91
N THR A 150 5.20 4.21 -0.18
CA THR A 150 5.39 5.66 -0.34
C THR A 150 6.79 6.19 0.05
N ALA A 151 7.63 5.36 0.65
CA ALA A 151 8.98 5.75 1.07
C ALA A 151 10.10 5.31 0.12
N PHE A 152 9.77 4.56 -0.93
CA PHE A 152 10.71 4.07 -1.92
C PHE A 152 10.17 4.35 -3.32
N ASP A 153 10.96 4.99 -4.17
CA ASP A 153 10.59 5.16 -5.58
C ASP A 153 10.52 3.79 -6.26
N PRO A 154 9.48 3.52 -7.08
CA PRO A 154 9.34 2.22 -7.73
C PRO A 154 10.47 1.99 -8.74
N VAL A 155 10.94 0.74 -8.85
CA VAL A 155 11.81 0.34 -9.96
C VAL A 155 11.03 0.35 -11.28
N ASN A 156 11.75 0.36 -12.41
CA ASN A 156 11.09 0.24 -13.71
C ASN A 156 10.39 -1.12 -13.84
N ALA A 157 9.15 -1.08 -14.30
CA ALA A 157 8.36 -2.30 -14.57
C ALA A 157 8.87 -3.10 -15.78
N SER A 158 9.87 -2.57 -16.51
CA SER A 158 10.44 -3.19 -17.70
C SER A 158 11.95 -3.03 -17.71
N GLY A 159 12.63 -3.85 -18.52
CA GLY A 159 14.10 -3.83 -18.66
C GLY A 159 14.79 -5.04 -17.99
N GLY A 160 14.06 -5.81 -17.18
CA GLY A 160 14.52 -7.09 -16.63
C GLY A 160 14.34 -8.27 -17.59
N SER A 161 14.92 -9.39 -17.23
CA SER A 161 14.83 -10.66 -17.98
C SER A 161 15.02 -11.86 -17.04
N ALA A 162 14.30 -11.85 -15.93
CA ALA A 162 14.39 -12.88 -14.89
C ALA A 162 13.92 -14.26 -15.41
N SER A 163 14.54 -15.31 -14.92
CA SER A 163 14.04 -16.67 -15.14
C SER A 163 12.80 -16.94 -14.30
N ILE A 164 11.83 -17.69 -14.87
CA ILE A 164 10.65 -18.12 -14.14
C ILE A 164 10.79 -19.59 -13.78
N GLU A 165 10.74 -19.89 -12.49
CA GLU A 165 10.77 -21.23 -11.93
C GLU A 165 9.41 -21.57 -11.32
N SER A 166 8.75 -22.62 -11.82
CA SER A 166 7.48 -23.09 -11.25
C SER A 166 7.75 -24.01 -10.07
N ILE A 167 7.00 -23.83 -8.99
CA ILE A 167 7.04 -24.69 -7.81
C ILE A 167 5.65 -25.30 -7.56
N SER A 168 5.62 -26.39 -6.78
CA SER A 168 4.37 -27.03 -6.37
C SER A 168 3.60 -26.19 -5.34
N ALA A 169 2.29 -26.43 -5.27
CA ALA A 169 1.41 -25.85 -4.28
C ALA A 169 1.59 -26.53 -2.92
N ASP A 170 2.69 -26.23 -2.24
CA ASP A 170 2.97 -26.74 -0.92
C ASP A 170 2.37 -25.86 0.18
N GLY A 171 1.82 -26.48 1.24
CA GLY A 171 1.36 -25.76 2.41
C GLY A 171 -0.08 -25.23 2.34
N VAL A 172 -0.91 -25.75 1.44
CA VAL A 172 -2.34 -25.45 1.41
C VAL A 172 -2.95 -25.72 2.78
N SER A 173 -3.75 -24.76 3.27
CA SER A 173 -4.37 -24.76 4.59
C SER A 173 -5.89 -24.83 4.47
N ASP A 174 -6.52 -25.56 5.35
CA ASP A 174 -7.97 -25.67 5.51
C ASP A 174 -8.51 -24.86 6.71
N LEU A 175 -7.65 -24.03 7.33
CA LEU A 175 -8.01 -23.23 8.50
C LEU A 175 -8.95 -22.07 8.16
N SER A 176 -8.93 -21.61 6.92
CA SER A 176 -9.80 -20.55 6.40
C SER A 176 -10.25 -20.90 5.00
N SER A 177 -11.38 -20.33 4.59
CA SER A 177 -11.90 -20.44 3.23
C SER A 177 -12.41 -19.10 2.76
N PHE A 178 -12.21 -18.82 1.47
CA PHE A 178 -12.81 -17.64 0.84
C PHE A 178 -14.34 -17.81 0.74
N VAL A 179 -15.08 -16.78 1.10
CA VAL A 179 -16.52 -16.77 1.00
C VAL A 179 -16.98 -15.81 -0.07
N ASN A 180 -16.53 -14.56 0.02
CA ASN A 180 -16.96 -13.48 -0.86
C ASN A 180 -16.06 -12.25 -0.62
N GLU A 181 -15.94 -11.39 -1.62
CA GLU A 181 -15.41 -10.04 -1.50
C GLU A 181 -16.28 -9.05 -2.26
N GLU A 182 -16.38 -7.83 -1.76
CA GLU A 182 -17.04 -6.72 -2.42
C GLU A 182 -16.01 -5.62 -2.64
N ILE A 183 -15.61 -5.45 -3.89
CA ILE A 183 -14.64 -4.43 -4.29
C ILE A 183 -15.38 -3.31 -5.00
N ALA A 184 -15.19 -2.06 -4.53
CA ALA A 184 -15.72 -0.90 -5.22
C ALA A 184 -15.03 -0.75 -6.59
N GLN A 185 -15.83 -0.82 -7.66
CA GLN A 185 -15.32 -0.55 -9.00
C GLN A 185 -15.29 0.95 -9.24
N SER A 186 -14.17 1.46 -9.70
CA SER A 186 -13.98 2.85 -10.07
C SER A 186 -13.08 2.93 -11.30
N ASP A 187 -13.46 3.78 -12.24
CA ASP A 187 -12.62 4.11 -13.41
C ASP A 187 -11.49 5.10 -13.05
N ARG A 188 -11.47 5.62 -11.80
CA ARG A 188 -10.44 6.52 -11.31
C ARG A 188 -9.19 5.76 -10.88
N PRO A 189 -8.03 6.43 -10.84
CA PRO A 189 -6.79 5.82 -10.36
C PRO A 189 -6.95 5.23 -8.94
N GLU A 190 -6.24 4.15 -8.64
CA GLU A 190 -6.16 3.63 -7.28
C GLU A 190 -5.52 4.65 -6.34
N LEU A 191 -6.06 4.80 -5.13
CA LEU A 191 -5.58 5.75 -4.12
C LEU A 191 -4.07 5.66 -3.85
N THR A 192 -3.54 4.44 -3.81
CA THR A 192 -2.14 4.19 -3.47
C THR A 192 -1.16 4.49 -4.61
N ALA A 193 -1.68 4.65 -5.84
CA ALA A 193 -0.89 4.88 -7.05
C ALA A 193 -1.17 6.26 -7.69
N ALA A 194 -2.19 6.99 -7.22
CA ALA A 194 -2.61 8.25 -7.79
C ALA A 194 -1.60 9.37 -7.50
N SER A 195 -1.26 10.16 -8.51
CA SER A 195 -0.45 11.37 -8.36
C SER A 195 -1.23 12.56 -7.75
N ILE A 196 -2.56 12.53 -7.85
CA ILE A 196 -3.44 13.52 -7.24
C ILE A 196 -4.53 12.80 -6.46
N VAL A 197 -4.77 13.20 -5.23
CA VAL A 197 -5.82 12.67 -4.37
C VAL A 197 -6.65 13.82 -3.81
N ILE A 198 -7.98 13.70 -3.93
CA ILE A 198 -8.93 14.58 -3.24
C ILE A 198 -9.72 13.76 -2.23
N SER A 199 -9.76 14.20 -0.97
CA SER A 199 -10.37 13.41 0.11
C SER A 199 -11.42 14.20 0.86
N GLY A 200 -12.56 13.54 1.12
CA GLY A 200 -13.67 14.08 1.89
C GLY A 200 -13.66 13.65 3.35
N GLY A 201 -13.86 14.62 4.24
CA GLY A 201 -14.05 14.36 5.66
C GLY A 201 -15.53 14.29 6.05
N ARG A 202 -15.77 14.18 7.37
CA ARG A 202 -17.12 14.26 7.93
C ARG A 202 -17.79 15.62 7.66
N GLY A 203 -17.01 16.65 7.31
CA GLY A 203 -17.50 17.96 6.88
C GLY A 203 -18.34 17.90 5.60
N MET A 204 -18.23 16.84 4.80
CA MET A 204 -19.09 16.59 3.63
C MET A 204 -20.56 16.33 4.00
N GLN A 205 -20.89 16.02 5.26
CA GLN A 205 -22.21 15.84 5.84
C GLN A 205 -23.02 14.63 5.33
N SER A 206 -22.89 14.26 4.06
CA SER A 206 -23.59 13.13 3.43
C SER A 206 -22.75 12.48 2.34
N GLY A 207 -22.98 11.19 2.07
CA GLY A 207 -22.43 10.50 0.90
C GLY A 207 -22.85 11.15 -0.42
N ASP A 208 -24.07 11.67 -0.50
CA ASP A 208 -24.56 12.35 -1.69
C ASP A 208 -23.69 13.55 -2.09
N ASN A 209 -23.04 14.21 -1.12
CA ASN A 209 -22.20 15.37 -1.39
C ASN A 209 -20.82 15.01 -1.95
N PHE A 210 -20.44 13.71 -1.95
CA PHE A 210 -19.16 13.29 -2.51
C PHE A 210 -19.07 13.54 -4.03
N HIS A 211 -20.20 13.68 -4.73
CA HIS A 211 -20.22 14.09 -6.13
C HIS A 211 -19.48 15.41 -6.40
N LEU A 212 -19.39 16.32 -5.40
CA LEU A 212 -18.61 17.57 -5.51
C LEU A 212 -17.11 17.29 -5.64
N LEU A 213 -16.62 16.29 -4.89
CA LEU A 213 -15.22 15.84 -4.99
C LEU A 213 -14.98 15.09 -6.29
N GLU A 214 -15.93 14.25 -6.69
CA GLU A 214 -15.85 13.45 -7.91
C GLU A 214 -15.77 14.34 -9.16
N THR A 215 -16.54 15.43 -9.19
CA THR A 215 -16.50 16.42 -10.27
C THR A 215 -15.10 17.04 -10.43
N ILE A 216 -14.42 17.36 -9.32
CA ILE A 216 -13.07 17.90 -9.34
C ILE A 216 -12.06 16.78 -9.69
N ALA A 217 -12.25 15.58 -9.10
CA ALA A 217 -11.39 14.44 -9.38
C ALA A 217 -11.36 14.09 -10.87
N ASP A 218 -12.51 14.09 -11.54
CA ASP A 218 -12.62 13.79 -12.97
C ASP A 218 -11.87 14.80 -13.84
N LYS A 219 -11.88 16.08 -13.45
CA LYS A 219 -11.14 17.13 -14.15
C LYS A 219 -9.63 17.05 -13.95
N LEU A 220 -9.19 16.61 -12.77
CA LEU A 220 -7.78 16.51 -12.41
C LEU A 220 -7.16 15.13 -12.70
N GLY A 221 -7.96 14.13 -13.08
CA GLY A 221 -7.51 12.75 -13.13
C GLY A 221 -7.12 12.21 -11.74
N ALA A 222 -7.80 12.69 -10.69
CA ALA A 222 -7.48 12.39 -9.30
C ALA A 222 -8.20 11.16 -8.77
N ALA A 223 -7.61 10.50 -7.77
CA ALA A 223 -8.34 9.53 -6.95
C ALA A 223 -9.17 10.23 -5.88
N VAL A 224 -10.30 9.62 -5.51
CA VAL A 224 -11.15 10.08 -4.42
C VAL A 224 -10.89 9.26 -3.16
N GLY A 225 -10.56 9.95 -2.07
CA GLY A 225 -10.36 9.36 -0.76
C GLY A 225 -11.36 9.88 0.28
N ALA A 226 -11.29 9.30 1.47
CA ALA A 226 -12.13 9.72 2.59
C ALA A 226 -11.43 9.57 3.94
N SER A 227 -11.84 10.36 4.92
CA SER A 227 -11.45 10.13 6.30
C SER A 227 -12.19 8.93 6.88
N ARG A 228 -11.60 8.27 7.90
CA ARG A 228 -12.27 7.22 8.65
C ARG A 228 -13.67 7.66 9.14
N ALA A 229 -13.78 8.88 9.63
CA ALA A 229 -15.05 9.40 10.15
C ALA A 229 -16.15 9.52 9.07
N ALA A 230 -15.79 9.72 7.80
CA ALA A 230 -16.74 9.71 6.68
C ALA A 230 -17.14 8.27 6.31
N VAL A 231 -16.19 7.33 6.32
CA VAL A 231 -16.44 5.90 6.11
C VAL A 231 -17.31 5.32 7.22
N ASP A 232 -16.96 5.56 8.50
CA ASP A 232 -17.76 5.09 9.65
C ASP A 232 -19.18 5.66 9.66
N ALA A 233 -19.39 6.85 9.05
CA ALA A 233 -20.72 7.45 8.85
C ALA A 233 -21.47 6.88 7.63
N GLY A 234 -20.87 5.97 6.88
CA GLY A 234 -21.47 5.34 5.70
C GLY A 234 -21.54 6.25 4.46
N PHE A 235 -20.74 7.30 4.40
CA PHE A 235 -20.74 8.22 3.23
C PHE A 235 -20.13 7.58 2.00
N VAL A 236 -19.08 6.76 2.17
CA VAL A 236 -18.39 6.03 1.12
C VAL A 236 -17.91 4.67 1.64
N PRO A 237 -17.64 3.70 0.74
CA PRO A 237 -17.07 2.40 1.11
C PRO A 237 -15.71 2.51 1.81
N ASN A 238 -15.33 1.44 2.54
CA ASN A 238 -14.06 1.38 3.26
C ASN A 238 -12.82 1.52 2.37
N ASP A 239 -12.91 1.13 1.10
CA ASP A 239 -11.81 1.23 0.13
C ASP A 239 -11.35 2.67 -0.14
N TYR A 240 -12.17 3.65 0.18
CA TYR A 240 -11.84 5.08 0.09
C TYR A 240 -11.05 5.59 1.30
N GLN A 241 -10.91 4.78 2.37
CA GLN A 241 -10.31 5.27 3.60
C GLN A 241 -8.82 5.55 3.45
N VAL A 242 -8.43 6.80 3.73
CA VAL A 242 -7.04 7.25 3.89
C VAL A 242 -6.74 7.42 5.38
N GLY A 243 -5.63 6.85 5.84
CA GLY A 243 -5.21 6.98 7.23
C GLY A 243 -4.41 5.77 7.73
N GLN A 244 -4.08 5.78 9.00
CA GLN A 244 -3.29 4.74 9.67
C GLN A 244 -3.88 3.32 9.50
N THR A 245 -5.20 3.20 9.53
CA THR A 245 -5.95 1.93 9.40
C THR A 245 -6.58 1.75 8.02
N GLY A 246 -6.36 2.70 7.12
CA GLY A 246 -6.76 2.67 5.72
C GLY A 246 -5.56 2.60 4.79
N LYS A 247 -5.71 3.20 3.61
CA LYS A 247 -4.62 3.32 2.65
C LYS A 247 -3.68 4.46 3.05
N ILE A 248 -2.38 4.23 2.87
CA ILE A 248 -1.34 5.26 3.02
C ILE A 248 -1.02 5.77 1.63
N VAL A 249 -1.08 7.07 1.45
CA VAL A 249 -0.88 7.75 0.18
C VAL A 249 0.18 8.85 0.31
N ALA A 250 0.92 9.11 -0.76
CA ALA A 250 1.87 10.21 -0.85
C ALA A 250 1.85 10.78 -2.29
N PRO A 251 0.70 11.36 -2.73
CA PRO A 251 0.57 11.95 -4.04
C PRO A 251 1.42 13.23 -4.18
N ASP A 252 1.57 13.70 -5.41
CA ASP A 252 2.12 15.02 -5.69
C ASP A 252 1.21 16.15 -5.14
N LEU A 253 -0.11 15.91 -5.15
CA LEU A 253 -1.11 16.84 -4.61
C LEU A 253 -2.17 16.09 -3.81
N TYR A 254 -2.35 16.47 -2.54
CA TYR A 254 -3.42 16.00 -1.68
C TYR A 254 -4.37 17.14 -1.31
N ILE A 255 -5.64 17.04 -1.68
CA ILE A 255 -6.67 18.04 -1.36
C ILE A 255 -7.56 17.49 -0.26
N ALA A 256 -7.46 18.05 0.95
CA ALA A 256 -8.23 17.66 2.13
C ALA A 256 -9.46 18.57 2.28
N VAL A 257 -10.66 18.00 2.11
CA VAL A 257 -11.93 18.76 2.12
C VAL A 257 -12.78 18.36 3.32
N GLY A 258 -13.04 19.31 4.21
CA GLY A 258 -13.84 19.06 5.41
C GLY A 258 -13.26 18.00 6.36
N ILE A 259 -11.93 17.84 6.34
CA ILE A 259 -11.15 16.91 7.17
C ILE A 259 -10.57 17.69 8.34
N SER A 260 -10.71 17.16 9.57
CA SER A 260 -10.22 17.83 10.78
C SER A 260 -8.70 17.79 10.94
N GLY A 261 -8.03 16.76 10.39
CA GLY A 261 -6.60 16.56 10.61
C GLY A 261 -6.27 15.75 11.87
N ALA A 262 -7.13 14.80 12.24
CA ALA A 262 -6.81 13.86 13.30
C ALA A 262 -5.51 13.09 12.97
N ILE A 263 -4.69 12.81 13.98
CA ILE A 263 -3.36 12.19 13.82
C ILE A 263 -3.40 10.88 13.01
N GLN A 264 -4.50 10.12 13.13
CA GLN A 264 -4.67 8.87 12.40
C GLN A 264 -4.86 9.11 10.88
N HIS A 265 -5.51 10.21 10.49
CA HIS A 265 -5.64 10.61 9.10
C HIS A 265 -4.31 11.13 8.56
N LEU A 266 -3.65 12.01 9.33
CA LEU A 266 -2.34 12.56 8.96
C LEU A 266 -1.29 11.47 8.74
N ALA A 267 -1.30 10.41 9.52
CA ALA A 267 -0.40 9.26 9.36
C ALA A 267 -0.51 8.59 7.99
N GLY A 268 -1.65 8.78 7.29
CA GLY A 268 -1.90 8.22 5.97
C GLY A 268 -1.63 9.16 4.79
N MET A 269 -1.38 10.48 5.01
CA MET A 269 -1.26 11.41 3.88
C MET A 269 -0.21 12.52 4.07
N LYS A 270 0.38 12.66 5.24
CA LYS A 270 1.32 13.75 5.54
C LYS A 270 2.59 13.75 4.68
N ASP A 271 2.93 12.63 4.06
CA ASP A 271 4.10 12.49 3.20
C ASP A 271 3.80 12.94 1.74
N SER A 272 2.60 13.48 1.47
CA SER A 272 2.24 14.12 0.18
C SER A 272 3.15 15.32 -0.11
N LYS A 273 3.50 15.56 -1.38
CA LYS A 273 4.41 16.66 -1.73
C LYS A 273 3.80 18.04 -1.52
N VAL A 274 2.51 18.18 -1.85
CA VAL A 274 1.72 19.40 -1.62
C VAL A 274 0.40 19.01 -0.99
N ILE A 275 0.04 19.68 0.10
CA ILE A 275 -1.22 19.49 0.83
C ILE A 275 -2.03 20.80 0.76
N VAL A 276 -3.23 20.68 0.23
CA VAL A 276 -4.23 21.75 0.21
C VAL A 276 -5.36 21.38 1.17
N ALA A 277 -5.75 22.29 2.07
CA ALA A 277 -6.85 22.06 3.00
C ALA A 277 -7.98 23.06 2.81
N ILE A 278 -9.21 22.57 2.76
CA ILE A 278 -10.45 23.38 2.74
C ILE A 278 -11.26 22.98 3.97
N ASN A 279 -11.42 23.91 4.91
CA ASN A 279 -12.20 23.68 6.13
C ASN A 279 -12.81 25.02 6.59
N LYS A 280 -14.01 24.97 7.16
CA LYS A 280 -14.65 26.16 7.74
C LYS A 280 -14.11 26.54 9.12
N ASP A 281 -13.48 25.59 9.82
CA ASP A 281 -12.86 25.75 11.13
C ASP A 281 -11.40 26.13 10.95
N GLU A 282 -11.05 27.40 11.23
CA GLU A 282 -9.69 27.92 11.11
C GLU A 282 -8.69 27.26 12.04
N ASP A 283 -9.16 26.71 13.16
CA ASP A 283 -8.36 26.01 14.18
C ASP A 283 -8.20 24.51 13.88
N ALA A 284 -8.75 24.01 12.76
CA ALA A 284 -8.65 22.60 12.41
C ALA A 284 -7.18 22.15 12.26
N PRO A 285 -6.73 21.08 12.94
CA PRO A 285 -5.34 20.60 12.91
C PRO A 285 -4.80 20.31 11.49
N ILE A 286 -5.67 20.10 10.50
CA ILE A 286 -5.26 19.88 9.10
C ILE A 286 -4.43 21.06 8.55
N PHE A 287 -4.72 22.29 8.99
CA PHE A 287 -3.99 23.48 8.56
C PHE A 287 -2.55 23.53 9.05
N GLN A 288 -2.20 22.76 10.10
CA GLN A 288 -0.82 22.68 10.61
C GLN A 288 0.12 21.91 9.68
N VAL A 289 -0.44 21.09 8.78
CA VAL A 289 0.31 20.28 7.80
C VAL A 289 0.04 20.69 6.36
N ALA A 290 -0.90 21.59 6.12
CA ALA A 290 -1.25 22.07 4.80
C ALA A 290 -0.25 23.14 4.31
N ASP A 291 0.20 23.02 3.06
CA ASP A 291 0.98 24.04 2.37
C ASP A 291 0.09 25.23 1.97
N TYR A 292 -1.17 24.93 1.63
CA TYR A 292 -2.18 25.93 1.30
C TYR A 292 -3.47 25.64 2.06
N GLY A 293 -4.03 26.65 2.71
CA GLY A 293 -5.27 26.54 3.47
C GLY A 293 -6.32 27.54 2.99
N LEU A 294 -7.54 27.06 2.77
CA LEU A 294 -8.71 27.89 2.51
C LEU A 294 -9.72 27.72 3.65
N VAL A 295 -9.88 28.78 4.45
CA VAL A 295 -10.92 28.83 5.49
C VAL A 295 -12.22 29.27 4.84
N ALA A 296 -13.06 28.30 4.46
CA ALA A 296 -14.31 28.55 3.74
C ALA A 296 -15.32 27.41 3.94
N ASP A 297 -16.57 27.69 3.60
CA ASP A 297 -17.58 26.64 3.45
C ASP A 297 -17.31 25.87 2.16
N LEU A 298 -17.05 24.58 2.30
CA LEU A 298 -16.74 23.68 1.17
C LEU A 298 -17.86 23.63 0.12
N PHE A 299 -19.13 23.82 0.53
CA PHE A 299 -20.27 23.80 -0.39
C PHE A 299 -20.31 25.01 -1.34
N ASN A 300 -19.59 26.07 -1.00
CA ASN A 300 -19.37 27.22 -1.88
C ASN A 300 -18.05 27.10 -2.64
N ALA A 301 -16.98 26.67 -1.94
CA ALA A 301 -15.64 26.63 -2.50
C ALA A 301 -15.46 25.56 -3.58
N LEU A 302 -16.06 24.37 -3.41
CA LEU A 302 -15.87 23.26 -4.38
C LEU A 302 -16.54 23.53 -5.74
N PRO A 303 -17.80 24.05 -5.81
CA PRO A 303 -18.38 24.44 -7.09
C PRO A 303 -17.56 25.53 -7.82
N GLU A 304 -17.09 26.55 -7.09
CA GLU A 304 -16.26 27.60 -7.66
C GLU A 304 -14.93 27.05 -8.18
N LEU A 305 -14.27 26.19 -7.40
CA LEU A 305 -13.05 25.50 -7.84
C LEU A 305 -13.30 24.66 -9.09
N ALA A 306 -14.41 23.93 -9.12
CA ALA A 306 -14.77 23.13 -10.28
C ALA A 306 -15.01 23.96 -11.54
N GLU A 307 -15.53 25.20 -11.44
CA GLU A 307 -15.72 26.10 -12.58
C GLU A 307 -14.40 26.65 -13.12
N GLN A 308 -13.37 26.79 -12.27
CA GLN A 308 -12.07 27.36 -12.65
C GLN A 308 -11.08 26.31 -13.20
N LEU A 309 -11.32 25.02 -12.97
CA LEU A 309 -10.58 23.89 -13.54
C LEU A 309 -11.16 23.48 -14.92
#